data_b5f2558089ba2c95cfded302215fd638
#
_entry.id   b5f2558089ba2c95cfded302215fd638
#
_cell.length_a   1.000
_cell.length_b   1.000
_cell.length_c   1.000
_cell.angle_alpha   90.00
_cell.angle_beta   90.00
_cell.angle_gamma   90.00
#
_symmetry.space_group_name_H-M   'P 1'
#
loop_
_entity.id
_entity.type
_entity.pdbx_description
1 polymer ?
#
loop_
_entity_poly.entity_id
_entity_poly.type
_entity_poly.pdbx_seq_one_letter_code
_entity_poly.pdbx_strand_id
1 'polypeptide(L)'
;LYQYISQYVSDNNLEQSVSVENGAAHLNIRFDNNVFFEPNSAVLTQQGKDLLDGISPGIKAMKAAIKTCTINGHTAKAISEVNDWDLSAGRAVSVIKYMDFRKVLDTEQFRAKGSGYAEPIADNDTAEGMAKNRRVEMVLLKADIDTTDPEVIKDILLYDYGIKLDDFDPDGDNSGDTAKVPNDYAQSIIDSLDQKYPDHSSTSTAVGPVIPGDYDTFMITTEADSNS
;
A
#
# COMPACT_ATOMS: atom_id res chain seq x y z
N LEU A 1 11.62 -6.47 12.35
CA LEU A 1 10.37 -5.69 12.39
C LEU A 1 9.15 -6.61 12.41
N TYR A 2 9.06 -7.58 11.50
CA TYR A 2 7.96 -8.57 11.45
C TYR A 2 7.71 -9.21 12.82
N GLN A 3 8.74 -9.78 13.44
CA GLN A 3 8.62 -10.43 14.75
C GLN A 3 8.12 -9.46 15.84
N TYR A 4 8.60 -8.22 15.84
CA TYR A 4 8.16 -7.21 16.80
C TYR A 4 6.67 -6.90 16.65
N ILE A 5 6.20 -6.67 15.42
CA ILE A 5 4.80 -6.33 15.16
C ILE A 5 3.89 -7.53 15.44
N SER A 6 4.28 -8.73 14.99
CA SER A 6 3.52 -9.96 15.24
C SER A 6 3.39 -10.26 16.75
N GLN A 7 4.47 -10.04 17.51
CA GLN A 7 4.42 -10.20 18.97
C GLN A 7 3.50 -9.17 19.61
N TYR A 8 3.58 -7.89 19.18
CA TYR A 8 2.68 -6.85 19.68
C TYR A 8 1.21 -7.17 19.40
N VAL A 9 0.90 -7.67 18.20
CA VAL A 9 -0.46 -8.10 17.82
C VAL A 9 -0.94 -9.21 18.74
N SER A 10 -0.10 -10.22 19.00
CA SER A 10 -0.45 -11.36 19.88
C SER A 10 -0.61 -10.94 21.34
N ASP A 11 0.31 -10.15 21.88
CA ASP A 11 0.29 -9.71 23.28
C ASP A 11 -0.95 -8.85 23.61
N ASN A 12 -1.54 -8.22 22.57
CA ASN A 12 -2.72 -7.37 22.71
C ASN A 12 -4.02 -8.04 22.19
N ASN A 13 -3.98 -9.33 21.80
CA ASN A 13 -5.12 -10.10 21.27
C ASN A 13 -5.78 -9.44 20.04
N LEU A 14 -4.96 -8.92 19.11
CA LEU A 14 -5.40 -8.18 17.93
C LEU A 14 -5.41 -9.03 16.64
N GLU A 15 -5.18 -10.34 16.71
CA GLU A 15 -5.02 -11.24 15.55
C GLU A 15 -6.25 -11.30 14.65
N GLN A 16 -7.44 -11.01 15.22
CA GLN A 16 -8.68 -10.96 14.44
C GLN A 16 -8.82 -9.66 13.61
N SER A 17 -8.11 -8.61 14.01
CA SER A 17 -8.24 -7.26 13.42
C SER A 17 -6.97 -6.78 12.72
N VAL A 18 -5.85 -7.46 12.94
CA VAL A 18 -4.55 -7.11 12.35
C VAL A 18 -3.89 -8.36 11.81
N SER A 19 -3.54 -8.36 10.53
CA SER A 19 -2.68 -9.38 9.94
C SER A 19 -1.35 -8.79 9.51
N VAL A 20 -0.28 -9.57 9.60
CA VAL A 20 1.08 -9.16 9.25
C VAL A 20 1.67 -10.20 8.30
N GLU A 21 2.03 -9.78 7.10
CA GLU A 21 2.60 -10.62 6.05
C GLU A 21 4.00 -10.10 5.71
N ASN A 22 5.01 -11.00 5.78
CA ASN A 22 6.39 -10.65 5.46
C ASN A 22 6.78 -11.26 4.10
N GLY A 23 6.71 -10.45 3.06
CA GLY A 23 7.17 -10.80 1.72
C GLY A 23 8.67 -10.59 1.52
N ALA A 24 9.16 -10.84 0.31
CA ALA A 24 10.55 -10.68 -0.07
C ALA A 24 10.95 -9.18 -0.06
N ALA A 25 10.17 -8.31 -0.71
CA ALA A 25 10.41 -6.87 -0.79
C ALA A 25 9.65 -6.07 0.26
N HIS A 26 8.47 -6.53 0.68
CA HIS A 26 7.55 -5.76 1.52
C HIS A 26 7.26 -6.45 2.86
N LEU A 27 6.93 -5.63 3.85
CA LEU A 27 6.17 -6.03 5.03
C LEU A 27 4.80 -5.38 4.93
N ASN A 28 3.75 -6.18 4.79
CA ASN A 28 2.38 -5.70 4.74
C ASN A 28 1.67 -5.91 6.08
N ILE A 29 1.09 -4.85 6.61
CA ILE A 29 0.28 -4.87 7.84
C ILE A 29 -1.12 -4.42 7.44
N ARG A 30 -2.08 -5.31 7.58
CA ARG A 30 -3.48 -5.05 7.25
C ARG A 30 -4.28 -4.86 8.54
N PHE A 31 -5.10 -3.84 8.55
CA PHE A 31 -5.94 -3.47 9.69
C PHE A 31 -7.40 -3.43 9.29
N ASP A 32 -8.27 -4.03 10.10
CA ASP A 32 -9.70 -3.89 9.92
C ASP A 32 -10.14 -2.45 10.18
N ASN A 33 -10.97 -1.92 9.28
CA ASN A 33 -11.42 -0.53 9.34
C ASN A 33 -12.12 -0.16 10.66
N ASN A 34 -12.90 -1.09 11.23
CA ASN A 34 -13.69 -0.81 12.44
C ASN A 34 -12.84 -0.52 13.67
N VAL A 35 -11.58 -0.99 13.67
CA VAL A 35 -10.61 -0.68 14.73
C VAL A 35 -10.03 0.72 14.52
N PHE A 36 -9.80 1.11 13.27
CA PHE A 36 -9.05 2.30 12.93
C PHE A 36 -9.87 3.57 12.82
N PHE A 37 -11.11 3.47 12.31
CA PHE A 37 -11.90 4.66 11.95
C PHE A 37 -13.34 4.57 12.48
N GLU A 38 -13.88 5.76 12.79
CA GLU A 38 -15.32 5.92 12.96
C GLU A 38 -16.07 5.53 11.68
N PRO A 39 -17.31 5.06 11.78
CA PRO A 39 -18.12 4.69 10.63
C PRO A 39 -18.23 5.82 9.61
N ASN A 40 -18.05 5.50 8.33
CA ASN A 40 -18.11 6.44 7.18
C ASN A 40 -17.24 7.69 7.35
N SER A 41 -16.15 7.58 8.10
CA SER A 41 -15.26 8.68 8.44
C SER A 41 -13.79 8.32 8.22
N ALA A 42 -12.96 9.33 8.07
CA ALA A 42 -11.50 9.23 8.08
C ALA A 42 -10.91 9.67 9.44
N VAL A 43 -11.73 9.84 10.47
CA VAL A 43 -11.28 10.18 11.83
C VAL A 43 -10.81 8.91 12.53
N LEU A 44 -9.54 8.90 12.97
CA LEU A 44 -8.96 7.80 13.72
C LEU A 44 -9.64 7.64 15.09
N THR A 45 -10.02 6.42 15.40
CA THR A 45 -10.49 6.04 16.75
C THR A 45 -9.34 6.11 17.76
N GLN A 46 -9.63 6.11 19.05
CA GLN A 46 -8.60 6.00 20.07
C GLN A 46 -7.86 4.65 19.95
N GLN A 47 -8.59 3.56 19.72
CA GLN A 47 -8.01 2.23 19.54
C GLN A 47 -7.04 2.19 18.33
N GLY A 48 -7.39 2.82 17.20
CA GLY A 48 -6.51 2.94 16.05
C GLY A 48 -5.23 3.73 16.35
N LYS A 49 -5.34 4.80 17.16
CA LYS A 49 -4.17 5.57 17.61
C LYS A 49 -3.28 4.76 18.54
N ASP A 50 -3.84 4.05 19.50
CA ASP A 50 -3.11 3.21 20.47
C ASP A 50 -2.36 2.08 19.73
N LEU A 51 -2.98 1.50 18.69
CA LEU A 51 -2.34 0.49 17.86
C LEU A 51 -1.17 1.09 17.06
N LEU A 52 -1.36 2.24 16.43
CA LEU A 52 -0.26 2.94 15.73
C LEU A 52 0.86 3.29 16.69
N ASP A 53 0.56 3.76 17.89
CA ASP A 53 1.57 4.06 18.92
C ASP A 53 2.33 2.80 19.37
N GLY A 54 1.67 1.65 19.44
CA GLY A 54 2.29 0.38 19.82
C GLY A 54 3.24 -0.18 18.78
N ILE A 55 2.94 -0.07 17.48
CA ILE A 55 3.82 -0.55 16.42
C ILE A 55 4.91 0.46 16.03
N SER A 56 4.69 1.75 16.28
CA SER A 56 5.60 2.84 15.91
C SER A 56 7.02 2.69 16.42
N PRO A 57 7.30 2.24 17.66
CA PRO A 57 8.68 2.05 18.12
C PRO A 57 9.50 1.08 17.27
N GLY A 58 8.89 -0.05 16.85
CA GLY A 58 9.54 -1.01 15.98
C GLY A 58 9.82 -0.44 14.59
N ILE A 59 8.85 0.28 13.99
CA ILE A 59 9.01 0.94 12.69
C ILE A 59 10.11 1.98 12.78
N LYS A 60 10.11 2.82 13.81
CA LYS A 60 11.10 3.86 14.02
C LYS A 60 12.51 3.31 14.21
N ALA A 61 12.66 2.20 14.94
CA ALA A 61 13.95 1.53 15.14
C ALA A 61 14.53 0.98 13.81
N MET A 62 13.66 0.62 12.88
CA MET A 62 14.03 0.08 11.55
C MET A 62 13.95 1.11 10.43
N LYS A 63 13.82 2.39 10.74
CA LYS A 63 13.60 3.48 9.77
C LYS A 63 14.60 3.46 8.60
N ALA A 64 15.88 3.24 8.87
CA ALA A 64 16.91 3.20 7.83
C ALA A 64 16.78 1.99 6.87
N ALA A 65 16.10 0.93 7.30
CA ALA A 65 15.84 -0.26 6.50
C ALA A 65 14.48 -0.20 5.77
N ILE A 66 13.77 0.92 5.87
CA ILE A 66 12.48 1.15 5.20
C ILE A 66 12.70 2.22 4.13
N LYS A 67 12.43 1.89 2.87
CA LYS A 67 12.51 2.84 1.75
C LYS A 67 11.25 3.69 1.69
N THR A 68 10.08 3.07 1.66
CA THR A 68 8.78 3.74 1.68
C THR A 68 7.79 3.04 2.59
N CYS A 69 6.82 3.82 3.08
CA CYS A 69 5.65 3.37 3.81
C CYS A 69 4.41 3.86 3.05
N THR A 70 3.78 2.98 2.30
CA THR A 70 2.54 3.27 1.59
C THR A 70 1.36 2.89 2.48
N ILE A 71 0.51 3.85 2.79
CA ILE A 71 -0.77 3.60 3.45
C ILE A 71 -1.85 3.55 2.37
N ASN A 72 -2.50 2.39 2.23
CA ASN A 72 -3.57 2.18 1.26
C ASN A 72 -4.91 1.98 1.97
N GLY A 73 -5.88 2.86 1.68
CA GLY A 73 -7.25 2.74 2.17
C GLY A 73 -8.15 2.03 1.18
N HIS A 74 -9.01 1.14 1.70
CA HIS A 74 -9.99 0.40 0.90
C HIS A 74 -11.38 0.54 1.51
N THR A 75 -12.41 0.52 0.65
CA THR A 75 -13.82 0.44 1.02
C THR A 75 -14.43 -0.86 0.50
N ALA A 76 -15.66 -1.13 0.86
CA ALA A 76 -16.45 -2.21 0.28
C ALA A 76 -17.42 -1.62 -0.75
N LYS A 77 -17.79 -2.40 -1.76
CA LYS A 77 -18.82 -2.02 -2.71
C LYS A 77 -20.19 -2.03 -2.01
N ALA A 78 -20.64 -0.87 -1.57
CA ALA A 78 -21.91 -0.69 -0.87
C ALA A 78 -22.62 0.57 -1.37
N ILE A 79 -23.95 0.64 -1.18
CA ILE A 79 -24.68 1.89 -1.41
C ILE A 79 -24.35 2.84 -0.28
N SER A 80 -23.68 3.94 -0.58
CA SER A 80 -23.24 4.96 0.39
C SER A 80 -23.41 6.35 -0.21
N GLU A 81 -23.72 7.33 0.64
CA GLU A 81 -23.70 8.74 0.27
C GLU A 81 -22.25 9.31 0.25
N VAL A 82 -21.30 8.60 0.83
CA VAL A 82 -19.90 9.00 0.89
C VAL A 82 -19.18 8.49 -0.35
N ASN A 83 -18.38 9.35 -0.98
CA ASN A 83 -17.54 8.96 -2.09
C ASN A 83 -16.43 8.01 -1.61
N ASP A 84 -16.36 6.81 -2.17
CA ASP A 84 -15.41 5.78 -1.76
C ASP A 84 -13.95 6.17 -2.02
N TRP A 85 -13.67 6.92 -3.08
CA TRP A 85 -12.32 7.42 -3.38
C TRP A 85 -11.87 8.43 -2.33
N ASP A 86 -12.72 9.41 -2.01
CA ASP A 86 -12.42 10.44 -1.00
C ASP A 86 -12.25 9.81 0.38
N LEU A 87 -13.12 8.86 0.73
CA LEU A 87 -13.07 8.19 2.02
C LEU A 87 -11.80 7.35 2.18
N SER A 88 -11.47 6.55 1.16
CA SER A 88 -10.29 5.68 1.21
C SER A 88 -8.99 6.47 1.23
N ALA A 89 -8.86 7.49 0.38
CA ALA A 89 -7.71 8.39 0.37
C ALA A 89 -7.61 9.19 1.68
N GLY A 90 -8.72 9.73 2.18
CA GLY A 90 -8.78 10.47 3.44
C GLY A 90 -8.32 9.63 4.64
N ARG A 91 -8.67 8.34 4.68
CA ARG A 91 -8.20 7.40 5.70
C ARG A 91 -6.69 7.19 5.64
N ALA A 92 -6.15 6.96 4.45
CA ALA A 92 -4.70 6.84 4.26
C ALA A 92 -3.95 8.09 4.76
N VAL A 93 -4.43 9.27 4.37
CA VAL A 93 -3.86 10.56 4.80
C VAL A 93 -3.94 10.75 6.31
N SER A 94 -5.04 10.32 6.97
CA SER A 94 -5.20 10.45 8.43
C SER A 94 -4.17 9.59 9.20
N VAL A 95 -3.90 8.37 8.74
CA VAL A 95 -2.84 7.53 9.31
C VAL A 95 -1.47 8.20 9.14
N ILE A 96 -1.16 8.67 7.93
CA ILE A 96 0.12 9.34 7.66
C ILE A 96 0.29 10.57 8.53
N LYS A 97 -0.71 11.46 8.61
CA LYS A 97 -0.64 12.66 9.47
C LYS A 97 -0.36 12.30 10.92
N TYR A 98 -0.97 11.23 11.43
CA TYR A 98 -0.73 10.77 12.79
C TYR A 98 0.69 10.29 13.00
N MET A 99 1.19 9.43 12.10
CA MET A 99 2.55 8.87 12.19
C MET A 99 3.64 9.94 11.94
N ASP A 100 3.41 10.86 10.99
CA ASP A 100 4.34 11.95 10.71
C ASP A 100 4.43 12.93 11.89
N PHE A 101 3.30 13.27 12.52
CA PHE A 101 3.30 14.06 13.76
C PHE A 101 4.12 13.39 14.87
N ARG A 102 4.08 12.06 14.97
CA ARG A 102 4.88 11.25 15.92
C ARG A 102 6.33 11.06 15.48
N LYS A 103 6.72 11.54 14.29
CA LYS A 103 8.06 11.36 13.72
C LYS A 103 8.49 9.89 13.68
N VAL A 104 7.58 9.02 13.19
CA VAL A 104 7.82 7.59 13.09
C VAL A 104 8.81 7.29 11.96
N LEU A 105 8.59 7.94 10.81
CA LEU A 105 9.46 7.92 9.63
C LEU A 105 9.71 9.37 9.17
N ASP A 106 10.57 9.58 8.18
CA ASP A 106 10.68 10.87 7.50
C ASP A 106 9.48 11.08 6.58
N THR A 107 9.06 12.33 6.43
CA THR A 107 7.89 12.69 5.62
C THR A 107 7.99 12.17 4.19
N GLU A 108 9.19 12.16 3.62
CA GLU A 108 9.49 11.68 2.27
C GLU A 108 9.32 10.17 2.09
N GLN A 109 9.31 9.41 3.18
CA GLN A 109 9.09 7.96 3.13
C GLN A 109 7.60 7.60 3.02
N PHE A 110 6.68 8.51 3.36
CA PHE A 110 5.26 8.22 3.32
C PHE A 110 4.65 8.36 1.92
N ARG A 111 3.71 7.48 1.61
CA ARG A 111 2.85 7.52 0.42
C ARG A 111 1.41 7.24 0.83
N ALA A 112 0.45 7.97 0.26
CA ALA A 112 -0.97 7.71 0.45
C ALA A 112 -1.57 7.14 -0.84
N LYS A 113 -2.33 6.05 -0.72
CA LYS A 113 -3.13 5.46 -1.81
C LYS A 113 -4.57 5.28 -1.33
N GLY A 114 -5.53 5.67 -2.15
CA GLY A 114 -6.94 5.36 -1.94
C GLY A 114 -7.43 4.50 -3.08
N SER A 115 -7.83 3.26 -2.79
CA SER A 115 -8.28 2.31 -3.82
C SER A 115 -9.80 2.19 -3.91
N GLY A 116 -10.55 2.93 -3.07
CA GLY A 116 -12.00 2.74 -3.02
C GLY A 116 -12.36 1.27 -2.83
N TYR A 117 -13.31 0.76 -3.61
CA TYR A 117 -13.70 -0.65 -3.65
C TYR A 117 -13.06 -1.42 -4.83
N ALA A 118 -12.08 -0.84 -5.52
CA ALA A 118 -11.52 -1.41 -6.76
C ALA A 118 -10.64 -2.66 -6.53
N GLU A 119 -10.10 -2.82 -5.32
CA GLU A 119 -9.20 -3.93 -4.97
C GLU A 119 -9.81 -4.81 -3.85
N PRO A 120 -10.87 -5.58 -4.11
CA PRO A 120 -11.49 -6.44 -3.12
C PRO A 120 -10.61 -7.66 -2.82
N ILE A 121 -10.57 -8.08 -1.55
CA ILE A 121 -9.91 -9.32 -1.09
C ILE A 121 -10.91 -10.41 -0.70
N ALA A 122 -12.19 -10.08 -0.70
CA ALA A 122 -13.28 -10.98 -0.39
C ALA A 122 -14.54 -10.58 -1.18
N ASP A 123 -15.53 -11.46 -1.19
CA ASP A 123 -16.78 -11.25 -1.91
C ASP A 123 -17.58 -10.07 -1.32
N ASN A 124 -17.97 -9.11 -2.15
CA ASN A 124 -18.78 -7.96 -1.76
C ASN A 124 -20.29 -8.28 -1.60
N ASP A 125 -20.72 -9.47 -1.97
CA ASP A 125 -22.13 -9.88 -1.83
C ASP A 125 -22.43 -10.43 -0.42
N THR A 126 -21.41 -10.56 0.44
CA THR A 126 -21.55 -11.00 1.83
C THR A 126 -21.15 -9.90 2.82
N ALA A 127 -21.80 -9.86 3.99
CA ALA A 127 -21.47 -8.90 5.04
C ALA A 127 -20.03 -9.09 5.55
N GLU A 128 -19.61 -10.35 5.70
CA GLU A 128 -18.28 -10.74 6.13
C GLU A 128 -17.22 -10.34 5.09
N GLY A 129 -17.49 -10.54 3.81
CA GLY A 129 -16.58 -10.16 2.73
C GLY A 129 -16.47 -8.64 2.61
N MET A 130 -17.59 -7.91 2.70
CA MET A 130 -17.56 -6.45 2.76
C MET A 130 -16.78 -5.94 3.99
N ALA A 131 -16.88 -6.61 5.14
CA ALA A 131 -16.10 -6.24 6.32
C ALA A 131 -14.60 -6.38 6.07
N LYS A 132 -14.16 -7.48 5.45
CA LYS A 132 -12.76 -7.71 5.07
C LYS A 132 -12.26 -6.71 4.02
N ASN A 133 -13.13 -6.30 3.09
CA ASN A 133 -12.78 -5.31 2.07
C ASN A 133 -12.58 -3.91 2.65
N ARG A 134 -13.34 -3.55 3.71
CA ARG A 134 -13.13 -2.30 4.47
C ARG A 134 -11.89 -2.42 5.36
N ARG A 135 -10.74 -2.04 4.83
CA ARG A 135 -9.44 -2.20 5.50
C ARG A 135 -8.51 -1.02 5.20
N VAL A 136 -7.46 -0.95 5.98
CA VAL A 136 -6.26 -0.16 5.66
C VAL A 136 -5.07 -1.09 5.62
N GLU A 137 -4.21 -0.91 4.64
CA GLU A 137 -2.95 -1.61 4.52
C GLU A 137 -1.80 -0.63 4.70
N MET A 138 -0.82 -1.02 5.51
CA MET A 138 0.47 -0.34 5.64
C MET A 138 1.52 -1.23 5.00
N VAL A 139 2.00 -0.81 3.84
CA VAL A 139 2.97 -1.55 3.03
C VAL A 139 4.33 -0.88 3.19
N LEU A 140 5.24 -1.56 3.86
CA LEU A 140 6.61 -1.09 4.11
C LEU A 140 7.55 -1.74 3.09
N LEU A 141 8.03 -0.98 2.11
CA LEU A 141 9.06 -1.43 1.17
C LEU A 141 10.42 -1.39 1.86
N LYS A 142 11.15 -2.49 1.81
CA LYS A 142 12.52 -2.60 2.35
C LYS A 142 13.48 -1.71 1.54
N ALA A 143 14.48 -1.13 2.20
CA ALA A 143 15.47 -0.28 1.53
C ALA A 143 16.49 -1.08 0.74
N ASP A 144 16.83 -2.29 1.22
CA ASP A 144 17.80 -3.19 0.60
C ASP A 144 17.04 -4.36 -0.04
N ILE A 145 16.74 -4.23 -1.33
CA ILE A 145 16.04 -5.24 -2.13
C ILE A 145 16.89 -5.64 -3.34
N ASP A 146 16.93 -6.92 -3.64
CA ASP A 146 17.56 -7.47 -4.84
C ASP A 146 16.50 -7.58 -5.95
N THR A 147 16.51 -6.63 -6.89
CA THR A 147 15.58 -6.62 -8.03
C THR A 147 15.85 -7.72 -9.06
N THR A 148 16.90 -8.52 -8.89
CA THR A 148 17.13 -9.73 -9.71
C THR A 148 16.45 -10.98 -9.12
N ASP A 149 16.00 -10.92 -7.86
CA ASP A 149 15.26 -12.01 -7.22
C ASP A 149 13.80 -12.03 -7.71
N PRO A 150 13.33 -13.13 -8.35
CA PRO A 150 11.96 -13.25 -8.83
C PRO A 150 10.88 -13.03 -7.75
N GLU A 151 11.14 -13.43 -6.50
CA GLU A 151 10.18 -13.22 -5.41
C GLU A 151 10.09 -11.75 -5.00
N VAL A 152 11.19 -10.99 -5.09
CA VAL A 152 11.19 -9.54 -4.90
C VAL A 152 10.39 -8.85 -5.99
N ILE A 153 10.60 -9.23 -7.25
CA ILE A 153 9.86 -8.69 -8.40
C ILE A 153 8.35 -8.96 -8.22
N LYS A 154 7.99 -10.19 -7.88
CA LYS A 154 6.61 -10.61 -7.61
C LYS A 154 5.93 -9.75 -6.54
N ASP A 155 6.61 -9.54 -5.43
CA ASP A 155 6.12 -8.69 -4.34
C ASP A 155 5.88 -7.24 -4.80
N ILE A 156 6.83 -6.67 -5.55
CA ILE A 156 6.73 -5.31 -6.07
C ILE A 156 5.55 -5.20 -7.05
N LEU A 157 5.40 -6.15 -7.97
CA LEU A 157 4.28 -6.17 -8.90
C LEU A 157 2.94 -6.20 -8.17
N LEU A 158 2.84 -7.01 -7.12
CA LEU A 158 1.61 -7.14 -6.34
C LEU A 158 1.29 -5.85 -5.55
N TYR A 159 2.23 -5.34 -4.76
CA TYR A 159 1.95 -4.29 -3.79
C TYR A 159 2.03 -2.87 -4.38
N ASP A 160 2.96 -2.62 -5.30
CA ASP A 160 3.12 -1.29 -5.89
C ASP A 160 2.23 -1.09 -7.12
N TYR A 161 2.00 -2.15 -7.91
CA TYR A 161 1.26 -2.07 -9.17
C TYR A 161 -0.09 -2.80 -9.16
N GLY A 162 -0.39 -3.59 -8.13
CA GLY A 162 -1.64 -4.35 -8.02
C GLY A 162 -1.75 -5.52 -9.00
N ILE A 163 -0.62 -5.98 -9.55
CA ILE A 163 -0.53 -7.07 -10.53
C ILE A 163 -0.30 -8.39 -9.81
N LYS A 164 -1.22 -9.35 -9.97
CA LYS A 164 -1.05 -10.72 -9.47
C LYS A 164 -0.38 -11.56 -10.55
N LEU A 165 0.51 -12.47 -10.16
CA LEU A 165 1.19 -13.36 -11.11
C LEU A 165 0.23 -14.28 -11.86
N ASP A 166 -0.90 -14.64 -11.24
CA ASP A 166 -1.96 -15.42 -11.89
C ASP A 166 -2.63 -14.66 -13.05
N ASP A 167 -2.47 -13.32 -13.08
CA ASP A 167 -2.93 -12.46 -14.16
C ASP A 167 -1.91 -12.40 -15.32
N PHE A 168 -0.76 -13.10 -15.20
CA PHE A 168 0.32 -13.13 -16.20
C PHE A 168 0.03 -14.13 -17.30
N ASP A 169 0.17 -13.70 -18.55
CA ASP A 169 0.14 -14.57 -19.71
C ASP A 169 1.55 -14.67 -20.32
N PRO A 170 2.34 -15.67 -19.93
CA PRO A 170 3.71 -15.80 -20.43
C PRO A 170 3.79 -16.05 -21.95
N ASP A 171 2.71 -16.56 -22.53
CA ASP A 171 2.67 -16.95 -23.95
C ASP A 171 1.96 -15.90 -24.84
N GLY A 172 1.30 -14.89 -24.26
CA GLY A 172 0.68 -13.76 -24.97
C GLY A 172 -0.50 -14.16 -25.87
N ASP A 173 -1.13 -15.32 -25.64
CA ASP A 173 -2.11 -15.88 -26.56
C ASP A 173 -3.54 -15.35 -26.33
N ASN A 174 -3.79 -14.58 -25.28
CA ASN A 174 -5.09 -13.95 -24.95
C ASN A 174 -6.33 -14.87 -25.13
N SER A 175 -6.17 -16.18 -25.03
CA SER A 175 -7.23 -17.17 -25.29
C SER A 175 -8.23 -17.34 -24.14
N GLY A 176 -8.12 -16.54 -23.07
CA GLY A 176 -9.02 -16.54 -21.91
C GLY A 176 -9.77 -15.23 -21.72
N ASP A 177 -10.99 -15.31 -21.19
CA ASP A 177 -11.97 -14.24 -20.98
C ASP A 177 -11.55 -13.19 -19.91
N THR A 178 -10.33 -13.25 -19.37
CA THR A 178 -9.74 -12.29 -18.43
C THR A 178 -8.56 -11.60 -19.10
N ALA A 179 -8.59 -10.26 -19.12
CA ALA A 179 -7.47 -9.45 -19.64
C ALA A 179 -6.21 -9.74 -18.80
N LYS A 180 -5.33 -10.58 -19.34
CA LYS A 180 -4.05 -10.91 -18.74
C LYS A 180 -3.03 -9.82 -19.08
N VAL A 181 -2.06 -9.60 -18.18
CA VAL A 181 -0.99 -8.61 -18.36
C VAL A 181 0.01 -9.15 -19.39
N PRO A 182 0.26 -8.46 -20.51
CA PRO A 182 1.26 -8.88 -21.49
C PRO A 182 2.66 -8.95 -20.88
N ASN A 183 3.47 -9.92 -21.33
CA ASN A 183 4.84 -10.15 -20.83
C ASN A 183 5.75 -8.95 -21.05
N ASP A 184 5.59 -8.22 -22.17
CA ASP A 184 6.33 -7.00 -22.50
C ASP A 184 5.99 -5.85 -21.53
N TYR A 185 4.75 -5.76 -21.03
CA TYR A 185 4.38 -4.78 -20.02
C TYR A 185 5.05 -5.07 -18.66
N ALA A 186 5.09 -6.33 -18.27
CA ALA A 186 5.80 -6.72 -17.06
C ALA A 186 7.32 -6.46 -17.17
N GLN A 187 7.92 -6.75 -18.31
CA GLN A 187 9.33 -6.43 -18.54
C GLN A 187 9.56 -4.91 -18.48
N SER A 188 8.65 -4.10 -19.02
CA SER A 188 8.75 -2.64 -18.93
C SER A 188 8.68 -2.12 -17.49
N ILE A 189 7.91 -2.78 -16.62
CA ILE A 189 7.87 -2.46 -15.18
C ILE A 189 9.21 -2.84 -14.52
N ILE A 190 9.75 -4.02 -14.80
CA ILE A 190 11.05 -4.47 -14.29
C ILE A 190 12.15 -3.49 -14.72
N ASP A 191 12.19 -3.11 -15.99
CA ASP A 191 13.14 -2.13 -16.52
C ASP A 191 12.98 -0.75 -15.85
N SER A 192 11.75 -0.36 -15.52
CA SER A 192 11.47 0.89 -14.79
C SER A 192 11.91 0.80 -13.33
N LEU A 193 11.85 -0.38 -12.72
CA LEU A 193 12.32 -0.62 -11.35
C LEU A 193 13.83 -0.50 -11.27
N ASP A 194 14.57 -1.02 -12.23
CA ASP A 194 16.04 -0.88 -12.30
C ASP A 194 16.47 0.59 -12.43
N GLN A 195 15.67 1.42 -13.11
CA GLN A 195 15.91 2.87 -13.14
C GLN A 195 15.55 3.56 -11.82
N LYS A 196 14.50 3.13 -11.17
CA LYS A 196 14.01 3.73 -9.91
C LYS A 196 14.86 3.31 -8.70
N TYR A 197 15.55 2.18 -8.78
CA TYR A 197 16.35 1.57 -7.72
C TYR A 197 17.76 1.18 -8.21
N PRO A 198 18.61 2.15 -8.61
CA PRO A 198 19.87 1.89 -9.37
C PRO A 198 21.01 1.28 -8.55
N ASP A 199 20.85 0.98 -7.27
CA ASP A 199 21.95 0.57 -6.38
C ASP A 199 22.28 -0.93 -6.39
N HIS A 200 21.70 -1.71 -7.29
CA HIS A 200 22.02 -3.13 -7.41
C HIS A 200 22.74 -3.40 -8.73
N SER A 201 24.03 -3.66 -8.58
CA SER A 201 25.02 -3.94 -9.62
C SER A 201 24.50 -4.92 -10.70
N SER A 202 24.11 -4.40 -11.84
CA SER A 202 24.25 -5.08 -13.12
C SER A 202 24.57 -4.06 -14.19
N THR A 203 25.81 -4.10 -14.66
CA THR A 203 26.25 -3.46 -15.89
C THR A 203 25.49 -4.08 -17.06
N SER A 204 24.46 -3.40 -17.54
CA SER A 204 23.93 -3.62 -18.87
C SER A 204 23.40 -2.31 -19.43
N THR A 205 24.13 -1.83 -20.43
CA THR A 205 23.80 -0.67 -21.26
C THR A 205 22.67 -1.06 -22.21
N ALA A 206 21.46 -0.53 -21.99
CA ALA A 206 20.47 -0.42 -23.06
C ALA A 206 19.55 0.78 -22.80
N VAL A 207 19.53 1.71 -23.72
CA VAL A 207 18.63 2.87 -23.76
C VAL A 207 17.26 2.38 -24.26
N GLY A 208 16.26 2.42 -23.42
CA GLY A 208 14.87 2.11 -23.78
C GLY A 208 13.99 3.38 -23.86
N PRO A 209 12.83 3.32 -24.50
CA PRO A 209 12.04 4.49 -24.87
C PRO A 209 11.29 5.11 -23.67
N VAL A 210 11.21 6.44 -23.70
CA VAL A 210 10.47 7.30 -22.77
C VAL A 210 8.98 6.99 -22.83
N ILE A 211 8.37 6.64 -21.68
CA ILE A 211 6.92 6.51 -21.54
C ILE A 211 6.32 7.90 -21.28
N PRO A 212 5.37 8.39 -22.08
CA PRO A 212 4.65 9.62 -21.77
C PRO A 212 3.51 9.35 -20.80
N GLY A 213 3.58 9.92 -19.63
CA GLY A 213 2.47 9.92 -18.66
C GLY A 213 2.90 10.03 -17.22
N ASP A 214 3.53 11.14 -16.85
CA ASP A 214 3.67 11.53 -15.44
C ASP A 214 2.29 11.81 -14.83
N TYR A 215 1.83 10.91 -13.98
CA TYR A 215 0.73 11.17 -13.04
C TYR A 215 1.26 11.65 -11.68
N ASP A 216 2.31 12.45 -11.68
CA ASP A 216 2.70 13.25 -10.52
C ASP A 216 2.11 14.64 -10.69
N THR A 217 1.04 14.91 -10.04
CA THR A 217 0.66 16.22 -9.47
C THR A 217 -0.86 16.39 -9.41
N PHE A 218 -1.50 15.82 -8.40
CA PHE A 218 -2.68 16.48 -7.85
C PHE A 218 -2.24 17.28 -6.60
N MET A 219 -1.67 18.44 -6.82
CA MET A 219 -1.55 19.46 -5.77
C MET A 219 -2.92 20.09 -5.57
N ILE A 220 -3.58 19.74 -4.46
CA ILE A 220 -4.71 20.52 -3.97
C ILE A 220 -4.14 21.80 -3.38
N THR A 221 -4.16 22.87 -4.15
CA THR A 221 -3.97 24.22 -3.62
C THR A 221 -5.25 24.61 -2.85
N THR A 222 -5.18 24.59 -1.54
CA THR A 222 -6.17 25.32 -0.73
C THR A 222 -5.80 26.80 -0.78
N GLU A 223 -6.50 27.59 -1.57
CA GLU A 223 -6.50 29.05 -1.44
C GLU A 223 -7.08 29.39 -0.06
N ALA A 224 -6.24 30.03 0.75
CA ALA A 224 -6.70 30.71 1.94
C ALA A 224 -7.33 32.04 1.52
N ASP A 225 -8.65 32.12 1.58
CA ASP A 225 -9.35 33.41 1.50
C ASP A 225 -8.96 34.29 2.69
N SER A 226 -8.09 35.24 2.42
CA SER A 226 -7.89 36.41 3.25
C SER A 226 -8.92 37.46 2.84
N ASN A 227 -9.99 37.66 3.61
CA ASN A 227 -10.73 38.90 3.58
C ASN A 227 -11.29 39.28 4.96
N SER A 228 -10.82 40.44 5.41
CA SER A 228 -11.34 41.40 6.42
C SER A 228 -11.17 41.02 7.87
#